data_43f232800ab34867f0222c96e34b09ed
#
_entry.id   43f232800ab34867f0222c96e34b09ed
#
_cell.length_a   1.000
_cell.length_b   1.000
_cell.length_c   1.000
_cell.angle_alpha   90.00
_cell.angle_beta   90.00
_cell.angle_gamma   90.00
#
_symmetry.space_group_name_H-M   'P 1'
#
loop_
_entity.id
_entity.type
_entity.pdbx_description
1 polymer ?
#
loop_
_entity_poly.entity_id
_entity_poly.type
_entity_poly.pdbx_seq_one_letter_code
_entity_poly.pdbx_strand_id
1 'polypeptide(L)'
;MNTGDLIGAAIGLIALLSLIVEIFYIFVYPLLRMRYCKVGDVYYKNLKDKNPFEKNKNIRKECRVLEIKNGYVQYEDIDVYYDEENKIEFKRGWVHSCRMYHFLCFAVQGLKKKK
;
A
#
# COMPACT_ATOMS: atom_id res chain seq x y z
N MET A 1 36.18 19.26 23.95
CA MET A 1 35.54 18.84 22.71
C MET A 1 35.83 19.86 21.63
N ASN A 2 36.42 19.46 20.53
CA ASN A 2 36.71 20.37 19.44
C ASN A 2 35.51 20.51 18.49
N THR A 3 35.58 21.45 17.54
CA THR A 3 34.48 21.71 16.60
C THR A 3 34.13 20.47 15.74
N GLY A 4 35.13 19.68 15.36
CA GLY A 4 34.92 18.47 14.57
C GLY A 4 34.10 17.41 15.33
N ASP A 5 34.35 17.25 16.65
CA ASP A 5 33.60 16.33 17.49
C ASP A 5 32.14 16.77 17.66
N LEU A 6 31.89 18.07 17.77
CA LEU A 6 30.53 18.63 17.82
C LEU A 6 29.75 18.38 16.53
N ILE A 7 30.38 18.59 15.39
CA ILE A 7 29.78 18.35 14.07
C ILE A 7 29.46 16.86 13.90
N GLY A 8 30.38 15.97 14.23
CA GLY A 8 30.18 14.53 14.18
C GLY A 8 29.04 14.07 15.07
N ALA A 9 28.95 14.59 16.31
CA ALA A 9 27.87 14.27 17.24
C ALA A 9 26.51 14.77 16.71
N ALA A 10 26.45 15.96 16.12
CA ALA A 10 25.22 16.51 15.53
C ALA A 10 24.73 15.68 14.34
N ILE A 11 25.64 15.28 13.45
CA ILE A 11 25.30 14.42 12.31
C ILE A 11 24.80 13.07 12.78
N GLY A 12 25.43 12.45 13.75
CA GLY A 12 25.02 11.19 14.34
C GLY A 12 23.64 11.26 14.99
N LEU A 13 23.33 12.35 15.69
CA LEU A 13 22.03 12.58 16.30
C LEU A 13 20.93 12.74 15.24
N ILE A 14 21.17 13.48 14.17
CA ILE A 14 20.22 13.67 13.07
C ILE A 14 19.94 12.33 12.39
N ALA A 15 20.98 11.53 12.11
CA ALA A 15 20.83 10.21 11.52
C ALA A 15 20.00 9.26 12.41
N LEU A 16 20.23 9.29 13.72
CA LEU A 16 19.48 8.49 14.68
C LEU A 16 18.01 8.90 14.75
N LEU A 17 17.72 10.19 14.80
CA LEU A 17 16.34 10.71 14.77
C LEU A 17 15.62 10.34 13.49
N SER A 18 16.29 10.45 12.34
CA SER A 18 15.73 10.04 11.06
C SER A 18 15.38 8.56 11.02
N LEU A 19 16.24 7.71 11.55
CA LEU A 19 16.00 6.27 11.66
C LEU A 19 14.79 5.97 12.56
N ILE A 20 14.68 6.64 13.70
CA ILE A 20 13.54 6.49 14.62
C ILE A 20 12.23 6.89 13.92
N VAL A 21 12.21 8.00 13.19
CA VAL A 21 11.02 8.45 12.45
C VAL A 21 10.62 7.43 11.39
N GLU A 22 11.56 6.86 10.66
CA GLU A 22 11.29 5.84 9.65
C GLU A 22 10.70 4.58 10.28
N ILE A 23 11.28 4.10 11.38
CA ILE A 23 10.78 2.92 12.11
C ILE A 23 9.36 3.19 12.61
N PHE A 24 9.12 4.36 13.20
CA PHE A 24 7.81 4.77 13.68
C PHE A 24 6.79 4.75 12.54
N TYR A 25 7.12 5.33 11.40
CA TYR A 25 6.23 5.38 10.24
C TYR A 25 5.90 3.98 9.72
N ILE A 26 6.88 3.10 9.60
CA ILE A 26 6.69 1.74 9.07
C ILE A 26 5.84 0.87 10.02
N PHE A 27 6.05 0.98 11.34
CA PHE A 27 5.39 0.09 12.30
C PHE A 27 4.13 0.68 12.91
N VAL A 28 4.08 1.97 13.15
CA VAL A 28 2.94 2.61 13.86
C VAL A 28 1.85 3.06 12.88
N TYR A 29 2.21 3.55 11.71
CA TYR A 29 1.25 4.04 10.74
C TYR A 29 0.23 2.96 10.31
N PRO A 30 0.63 1.71 10.00
CA PRO A 30 -0.33 0.66 9.70
C PRO A 30 -1.26 0.33 10.88
N LEU A 31 -0.75 0.39 12.12
CA LEU A 31 -1.58 0.18 13.30
C LEU A 31 -2.67 1.24 13.44
N LEU A 32 -2.35 2.49 13.12
CA LEU A 32 -3.35 3.57 13.10
C LEU A 32 -4.39 3.34 12.01
N ARG A 33 -3.99 2.82 10.85
CA ARG A 33 -4.92 2.51 9.76
C ARG A 33 -5.87 1.36 10.11
N MET A 34 -5.50 0.46 11.01
CA MET A 34 -6.35 -0.65 11.43
C MET A 34 -7.70 -0.19 11.99
N ARG A 35 -7.74 0.97 12.66
CA ARG A 35 -8.97 1.54 13.21
C ARG A 35 -10.00 1.89 12.14
N TYR A 36 -9.54 2.17 10.93
CA TYR A 36 -10.36 2.64 9.82
C TYR A 36 -10.60 1.56 8.76
N CYS A 37 -10.02 0.37 8.94
CA CYS A 37 -10.21 -0.74 8.02
C CYS A 37 -11.48 -1.50 8.36
N LYS A 38 -12.44 -1.49 7.45
CA LYS A 38 -13.75 -2.13 7.63
C LYS A 38 -14.07 -3.05 6.44
N VAL A 39 -14.94 -4.00 6.67
CA VAL A 39 -15.49 -4.85 5.59
C VAL A 39 -16.17 -3.99 4.54
N GLY A 40 -15.87 -4.24 3.28
CA GLY A 40 -16.38 -3.47 2.15
C GLY A 40 -15.49 -2.32 1.73
N ASP A 41 -14.45 -1.99 2.49
CA ASP A 41 -13.49 -0.95 2.11
C ASP A 41 -12.74 -1.37 0.85
N VAL A 42 -12.52 -0.40 -0.04
CA VAL A 42 -11.76 -0.59 -1.28
C VAL A 42 -10.55 0.34 -1.29
N TYR A 43 -9.38 -0.25 -1.48
CA TYR A 43 -8.14 0.49 -1.67
C TYR A 43 -7.75 0.40 -3.14
N TYR A 44 -7.33 1.50 -3.74
CA TYR A 44 -7.06 1.54 -5.17
C TYR A 44 -5.84 2.37 -5.53
N LYS A 45 -5.29 2.09 -6.69
CA LYS A 45 -4.23 2.89 -7.31
C LYS A 45 -4.44 2.89 -8.82
N ASN A 46 -4.49 4.07 -9.41
CA ASN A 46 -4.51 4.21 -10.86
C ASN A 46 -3.10 3.95 -11.40
N LEU A 47 -3.02 3.09 -12.40
CA LEU A 47 -1.77 2.74 -13.06
C LEU A 47 -1.70 3.44 -14.42
N LYS A 48 -0.49 3.86 -14.78
CA LYS A 48 -0.22 4.41 -16.11
C LYS A 48 0.63 3.39 -16.87
N ASP A 49 -0.04 2.49 -17.58
CA ASP A 49 0.66 1.58 -18.46
C ASP A 49 1.05 2.33 -19.72
N LYS A 50 2.35 2.36 -20.00
CA LYS A 50 2.94 3.08 -21.13
C LYS A 50 3.33 2.17 -22.29
N ASN A 51 3.02 0.88 -22.23
CA ASN A 51 3.39 -0.04 -23.28
C ASN A 51 2.41 0.07 -24.46
N PRO A 52 2.79 0.71 -25.59
CA PRO A 52 1.88 0.91 -26.72
C PRO A 52 1.57 -0.38 -27.49
N PHE A 53 2.30 -1.47 -27.23
CA PHE A 53 2.17 -2.73 -27.96
C PHE A 53 1.20 -3.72 -27.29
N GLU A 54 0.78 -3.46 -26.07
CA GLU A 54 -0.18 -4.31 -25.38
C GLU A 54 -1.61 -3.88 -25.71
N LYS A 55 -2.43 -4.87 -26.12
CA LYS A 55 -3.85 -4.66 -26.38
C LYS A 55 -4.64 -4.45 -25.10
N ASN A 56 -4.26 -5.15 -24.03
CA ASN A 56 -4.89 -5.06 -22.71
C ASN A 56 -3.99 -4.29 -21.76
N LYS A 57 -4.46 -3.14 -21.31
CA LYS A 57 -3.70 -2.29 -20.38
C LYS A 57 -4.23 -2.42 -18.97
N ASN A 58 -3.32 -2.68 -18.02
CA ASN A 58 -3.67 -2.64 -16.60
C ASN A 58 -3.78 -1.18 -16.17
N ILE A 59 -5.00 -0.70 -15.96
CA ILE A 59 -5.25 0.71 -15.67
C ILE A 59 -5.45 1.01 -14.20
N ARG A 60 -5.81 0.01 -13.39
CA ARG A 60 -6.06 0.22 -11.97
C ARG A 60 -5.85 -1.08 -11.18
N LYS A 61 -5.32 -0.94 -9.99
CA LYS A 61 -5.25 -2.01 -9.00
C LYS A 61 -6.20 -1.68 -7.85
N GLU A 62 -7.00 -2.66 -7.44
CA GLU A 62 -7.93 -2.51 -6.32
C GLU A 62 -7.75 -3.67 -5.33
N CYS A 63 -7.92 -3.38 -4.05
CA CYS A 63 -8.04 -4.37 -2.99
C CYS A 63 -9.35 -4.13 -2.23
N ARG A 64 -10.23 -5.10 -2.23
CA ARG A 64 -11.51 -5.03 -1.52
C ARG A 64 -11.48 -5.91 -0.29
N VAL A 65 -11.80 -5.36 0.86
CA VAL A 65 -11.90 -6.10 2.11
C VAL A 65 -13.22 -6.89 2.12
N LEU A 66 -13.13 -8.22 2.18
CA LEU A 66 -14.30 -9.09 2.17
C LEU A 66 -14.74 -9.48 3.57
N GLU A 67 -13.80 -9.81 4.46
CA GLU A 67 -14.07 -10.23 5.81
C GLU A 67 -12.92 -9.87 6.74
N ILE A 68 -13.24 -9.51 7.97
CA ILE A 68 -12.26 -9.29 9.03
C ILE A 68 -12.67 -10.16 10.22
N LYS A 69 -11.82 -11.12 10.60
CA LYS A 69 -12.10 -12.03 11.69
C LYS A 69 -10.82 -12.43 12.41
N ASN A 70 -10.83 -12.31 13.74
CA ASN A 70 -9.70 -12.74 14.60
C ASN A 70 -8.34 -12.15 14.19
N GLY A 71 -8.32 -10.88 13.75
CA GLY A 71 -7.09 -10.24 13.32
C GLY A 71 -6.64 -10.61 11.91
N TYR A 72 -7.39 -11.43 11.20
CA TYR A 72 -7.15 -11.78 9.80
C TYR A 72 -8.09 -11.01 8.87
N VAL A 73 -7.56 -10.65 7.72
CA VAL A 73 -8.31 -9.99 6.66
C VAL A 73 -8.37 -10.90 5.45
N GLN A 74 -9.58 -11.18 5.00
CA GLN A 74 -9.81 -11.78 3.70
C GLN A 74 -10.11 -10.66 2.72
N TYR A 75 -9.35 -10.59 1.65
CA TYR A 75 -9.48 -9.52 0.65
C TYR A 75 -9.38 -10.06 -0.75
N GLU A 76 -9.99 -9.36 -1.68
CA GLU A 76 -9.89 -9.65 -3.11
C GLU A 76 -8.91 -8.66 -3.75
N ASP A 77 -7.85 -9.19 -4.34
CA ASP A 77 -6.89 -8.41 -5.13
C ASP A 77 -7.38 -8.38 -6.57
N ILE A 78 -7.74 -7.21 -7.05
CA ILE A 78 -8.39 -7.01 -8.34
C ILE A 78 -7.49 -6.18 -9.24
N ASP A 79 -7.20 -6.71 -10.42
CA ASP A 79 -6.56 -5.96 -11.50
C ASP A 79 -7.62 -5.56 -12.52
N VAL A 80 -7.69 -4.26 -12.82
CA VAL A 80 -8.61 -3.72 -13.81
C VAL A 80 -7.86 -3.47 -15.11
N TYR A 81 -8.32 -4.08 -16.16
CA TYR A 81 -7.73 -3.97 -17.50
C TYR A 81 -8.66 -3.23 -18.44
N TYR A 82 -8.09 -2.55 -19.40
CA TYR A 82 -8.82 -1.92 -20.49
C TYR A 82 -8.43 -2.55 -21.82
N ASP A 83 -9.41 -3.08 -22.52
CA ASP A 83 -9.24 -3.62 -23.88
C ASP A 83 -9.52 -2.51 -24.89
N GLU A 84 -8.47 -2.03 -25.56
CA GLU A 84 -8.60 -0.97 -26.57
C GLU A 84 -9.34 -1.42 -27.83
N GLU A 85 -9.22 -2.70 -28.19
CA GLU A 85 -9.83 -3.24 -29.39
C GLU A 85 -11.37 -3.25 -29.27
N ASN A 86 -11.89 -3.69 -28.13
CA ASN A 86 -13.32 -3.78 -27.86
C ASN A 86 -13.87 -2.60 -27.06
N LYS A 87 -13.00 -1.70 -26.59
CA LYS A 87 -13.34 -0.54 -25.75
C LYS A 87 -14.14 -0.89 -24.50
N ILE A 88 -13.74 -2.00 -23.84
CA ILE A 88 -14.37 -2.46 -22.59
C ILE A 88 -13.34 -2.58 -21.46
N GLU A 89 -13.80 -2.35 -20.24
CA GLU A 89 -13.05 -2.65 -19.04
C GLU A 89 -13.42 -4.05 -18.54
N PHE A 90 -12.42 -4.81 -18.09
CA PHE A 90 -12.66 -6.08 -17.42
C PHE A 90 -11.78 -6.21 -16.18
N LYS A 91 -12.24 -7.01 -15.24
CA LYS A 91 -11.58 -7.20 -13.95
C LYS A 91 -11.15 -8.65 -13.77
N ARG A 92 -9.95 -8.84 -13.23
CA ARG A 92 -9.48 -10.15 -12.74
C ARG A 92 -9.17 -10.03 -11.28
N GLY A 93 -9.72 -10.94 -10.47
CA GLY A 93 -9.56 -10.90 -9.03
C GLY A 93 -9.14 -12.24 -8.46
N TRP A 94 -8.39 -12.18 -7.35
CA TRP A 94 -7.99 -13.33 -6.56
C TRP A 94 -8.27 -13.04 -5.10
N VAL A 95 -8.75 -14.03 -4.38
CA VAL A 95 -9.02 -13.90 -2.95
C VAL A 95 -7.79 -14.35 -2.17
N HIS A 96 -7.36 -13.51 -1.25
CA HIS A 96 -6.24 -13.77 -0.35
C HIS A 96 -6.66 -13.58 1.10
N SER A 97 -5.94 -14.21 2.01
CA SER A 97 -6.13 -14.04 3.43
C SER A 97 -4.78 -13.83 4.09
N CYS A 98 -4.69 -12.83 4.97
CA CYS A 98 -3.49 -12.56 5.75
C CYS A 98 -3.85 -11.84 7.05
N ARG A 99 -2.86 -11.66 7.92
CA ARG A 99 -3.07 -10.86 9.13
C ARG A 99 -3.31 -9.41 8.77
N MET A 100 -4.12 -8.71 9.56
CA MET A 100 -4.45 -7.29 9.36
C MET A 100 -3.18 -6.45 9.19
N TYR A 101 -2.16 -6.69 10.01
CA TYR A 101 -0.91 -5.96 9.93
C TYR A 101 -0.21 -6.15 8.57
N HIS A 102 -0.12 -7.39 8.09
CA HIS A 102 0.44 -7.68 6.76
C HIS A 102 -0.37 -7.05 5.64
N PHE A 103 -1.68 -7.07 5.75
CA PHE A 103 -2.55 -6.44 4.77
C PHE A 103 -2.24 -4.96 4.63
N LEU A 104 -2.20 -4.23 5.75
CA LEU A 104 -1.97 -2.80 5.74
C LEU A 104 -0.53 -2.41 5.39
N CYS A 105 0.45 -3.23 5.75
CA CYS A 105 1.86 -2.96 5.44
C CYS A 105 2.23 -3.28 3.99
N PHE A 106 1.69 -4.35 3.42
CA PHE A 106 2.16 -4.89 2.14
C PHE A 106 1.08 -4.88 1.05
N ALA A 107 -0.11 -5.41 1.33
CA ALA A 107 -1.13 -5.55 0.30
C ALA A 107 -1.66 -4.22 -0.21
N VAL A 108 -1.84 -3.24 0.69
CA VAL A 108 -2.38 -1.91 0.35
C VAL A 108 -1.34 -0.80 0.41
N GLN A 109 -0.06 -1.17 0.42
CA GLN A 109 1.03 -0.20 0.39
C GLN A 109 0.95 0.64 -0.90
N GLY A 110 0.96 1.96 -0.75
CA GLY A 110 0.85 2.86 -1.88
C GLY A 110 -0.55 3.01 -2.46
N LEU A 111 -1.54 2.29 -1.93
CA LEU A 111 -2.93 2.40 -2.36
C LEU A 111 -3.68 3.43 -1.52
N LYS A 112 -4.66 4.08 -2.14
CA LYS A 112 -5.55 5.03 -1.46
C LYS A 112 -6.87 4.35 -1.13
N LYS A 113 -7.43 4.70 0.02
CA LYS A 113 -8.76 4.22 0.41
C LYS A 113 -9.82 4.97 -0.38
N LYS A 114 -10.71 4.23 -1.02
CA LYS A 114 -11.85 4.81 -1.73
C LYS A 114 -12.89 5.29 -0.71
N LYS A 115 -13.29 6.51 -0.87
CA LYS A 115 -14.35 7.10 -0.04
C LYS A 115 -15.74 6.67 -0.52
#